data_e40360c264340c520725b1313fef2739
#
_entry.id   e40360c264340c520725b1313fef2739
#
_cell.length_a   1.000
_cell.length_b   1.000
_cell.length_c   1.000
_cell.angle_alpha   90.00
_cell.angle_beta   90.00
_cell.angle_gamma   90.00
#
_symmetry.space_group_name_H-M   'P 1'
#
loop_
_entity.id
_entity.type
_entity.pdbx_description
1 polymer ?
#
loop_
_entity_poly.entity_id
_entity_poly.type
_entity_poly.pdbx_seq_one_letter_code
_entity_poly.pdbx_strand_id
1 'polypeptide(L)'
;PAKLIGTEGKGWDVLSQVFDLAAVALAAEQVGGAQKVLEMAVQYAKDRIQFGRPIGSFQAIKHKCADMLLEVESAKSAAYYGMWCAAEMNDELASVASLAKAYCSEAYFHAAAENIQIHGGIGFTWEHPAHLYFKRAKSSELIFGDPTYHRELLAQRIGI
;
A
#
# COMPACT_ATOMS: atom_id res chain seq x y z
N PRO A 1 -37.57 -14.39 -11.52
CA PRO A 1 -37.05 -15.58 -10.83
C PRO A 1 -35.56 -15.41 -10.57
N ALA A 2 -35.14 -15.52 -9.30
CA ALA A 2 -33.73 -15.52 -8.93
C ALA A 2 -33.11 -16.85 -9.33
N LYS A 3 -31.86 -16.81 -9.88
CA LYS A 3 -31.10 -18.03 -10.19
C LYS A 3 -29.97 -18.13 -9.14
N LEU A 4 -29.93 -19.23 -8.42
CA LEU A 4 -28.84 -19.56 -7.51
C LEU A 4 -27.57 -19.83 -8.31
N ILE A 5 -26.47 -19.15 -7.95
CA ILE A 5 -25.12 -19.40 -8.49
C ILE A 5 -24.34 -20.17 -7.43
N GLY A 6 -23.88 -21.37 -7.76
CA GLY A 6 -23.19 -22.27 -6.84
C GLY A 6 -24.14 -23.16 -6.03
N THR A 7 -23.67 -23.60 -4.88
CA THR A 7 -24.39 -24.51 -3.96
C THR A 7 -24.80 -23.74 -2.71
N GLU A 8 -26.03 -23.95 -2.24
CA GLU A 8 -26.53 -23.38 -1.00
C GLU A 8 -25.60 -23.71 0.18
N GLY A 9 -25.30 -22.75 1.01
CA GLY A 9 -24.39 -22.87 2.16
C GLY A 9 -22.90 -22.84 1.84
N LYS A 10 -22.49 -22.79 0.54
CA LYS A 10 -21.08 -22.76 0.11
C LYS A 10 -20.60 -21.39 -0.41
N GLY A 11 -21.40 -20.36 -0.24
CA GLY A 11 -21.08 -19.03 -0.76
C GLY A 11 -19.84 -18.41 -0.12
N TRP A 12 -19.56 -18.69 1.16
CA TRP A 12 -18.41 -18.15 1.86
C TRP A 12 -17.08 -18.67 1.31
N ASP A 13 -17.00 -19.94 0.94
CA ASP A 13 -15.78 -20.53 0.38
C ASP A 13 -15.34 -19.80 -0.90
N VAL A 14 -16.31 -19.43 -1.75
CA VAL A 14 -16.06 -18.65 -2.98
C VAL A 14 -15.73 -17.18 -2.64
N LEU A 15 -16.50 -16.58 -1.73
CA LEU A 15 -16.35 -15.16 -1.40
C LEU A 15 -15.01 -14.88 -0.71
N SER A 16 -14.54 -15.74 0.17
CA SER A 16 -13.24 -15.60 0.83
C SER A 16 -12.08 -15.59 -0.18
N GLN A 17 -12.14 -16.46 -1.19
CA GLN A 17 -11.15 -16.48 -2.27
C GLN A 17 -11.20 -15.19 -3.10
N VAL A 18 -12.39 -14.68 -3.39
CA VAL A 18 -12.54 -13.38 -4.08
C VAL A 18 -11.95 -12.25 -3.26
N PHE A 19 -12.12 -12.25 -1.94
CA PHE A 19 -11.50 -11.23 -1.07
C PHE A 19 -9.97 -11.33 -1.06
N ASP A 20 -9.39 -12.51 -1.08
CA ASP A 20 -7.94 -12.68 -1.17
C ASP A 20 -7.39 -12.13 -2.50
N LEU A 21 -8.04 -12.45 -3.62
CA LEU A 21 -7.69 -11.89 -4.93
C LEU A 21 -7.84 -10.35 -4.97
N ALA A 22 -8.91 -9.82 -4.39
CA ALA A 22 -9.15 -8.38 -4.31
C ALA A 22 -8.11 -7.67 -3.42
N ALA A 23 -7.69 -8.29 -2.31
CA ALA A 23 -6.63 -7.78 -1.44
C ALA A 23 -5.28 -7.69 -2.18
N VAL A 24 -4.93 -8.72 -2.96
CA VAL A 24 -3.72 -8.71 -3.82
C VAL A 24 -3.78 -7.62 -4.87
N ALA A 25 -4.91 -7.47 -5.57
CA ALA A 25 -5.09 -6.42 -6.58
C ALA A 25 -4.98 -5.02 -5.96
N LEU A 26 -5.55 -4.83 -4.78
CA LEU A 26 -5.46 -3.56 -4.05
C LEU A 26 -4.03 -3.29 -3.54
N ALA A 27 -3.30 -4.32 -3.09
CA ALA A 27 -1.88 -4.19 -2.72
C ALA A 27 -1.02 -3.73 -3.91
N ALA A 28 -1.27 -4.24 -5.11
CA ALA A 28 -0.59 -3.80 -6.33
C ALA A 28 -0.88 -2.32 -6.66
N GLU A 29 -2.14 -1.86 -6.51
CA GLU A 29 -2.49 -0.44 -6.65
C GLU A 29 -1.75 0.41 -5.61
N GLN A 30 -1.74 -0.02 -4.34
CA GLN A 30 -1.08 0.68 -3.24
C GLN A 30 0.42 0.88 -3.50
N VAL A 31 1.10 -0.13 -4.02
CA VAL A 31 2.52 -0.04 -4.40
C VAL A 31 2.73 0.99 -5.51
N GLY A 32 1.86 1.04 -6.51
CA GLY A 32 1.92 2.07 -7.54
C GLY A 32 1.78 3.48 -6.98
N GLY A 33 0.84 3.68 -6.05
CA GLY A 33 0.67 4.95 -5.33
C GLY A 33 1.88 5.30 -4.45
N ALA A 34 2.41 4.34 -3.70
CA ALA A 34 3.59 4.50 -2.84
C ALA A 34 4.84 4.88 -3.65
N GLN A 35 5.07 4.22 -4.78
CA GLN A 35 6.15 4.57 -5.71
C GLN A 35 6.02 6.02 -6.19
N LYS A 36 4.82 6.42 -6.60
CA LYS A 36 4.59 7.77 -7.11
C LYS A 36 4.86 8.86 -6.08
N VAL A 37 4.40 8.67 -4.85
CA VAL A 37 4.66 9.68 -3.78
C VAL A 37 6.12 9.73 -3.37
N LEU A 38 6.84 8.61 -3.40
CA LEU A 38 8.29 8.58 -3.21
C LEU A 38 9.01 9.42 -4.28
N GLU A 39 8.66 9.22 -5.56
CA GLU A 39 9.22 9.99 -6.68
C GLU A 39 8.96 11.50 -6.51
N MET A 40 7.73 11.88 -6.12
CA MET A 40 7.35 13.27 -5.87
C MET A 40 8.19 13.88 -4.74
N ALA A 41 8.32 13.16 -3.61
CA ALA A 41 9.10 13.60 -2.46
C ALA A 41 10.59 13.79 -2.79
N VAL A 42 11.17 12.81 -3.49
CA VAL A 42 12.58 12.86 -3.91
C VAL A 42 12.83 14.00 -4.89
N GLN A 43 11.94 14.20 -5.87
CA GLN A 43 12.08 15.28 -6.83
C GLN A 43 11.97 16.65 -6.14
N TYR A 44 10.97 16.84 -5.29
CA TYR A 44 10.83 18.06 -4.52
C TYR A 44 12.05 18.33 -3.61
N ALA A 45 12.59 17.28 -2.98
CA ALA A 45 13.78 17.40 -2.14
C ALA A 45 15.04 17.86 -2.92
N LYS A 46 15.11 17.53 -4.22
CA LYS A 46 16.19 17.99 -5.11
C LYS A 46 15.99 19.42 -5.58
N ASP A 47 14.75 19.85 -5.82
CA ASP A 47 14.42 21.12 -6.48
C ASP A 47 14.23 22.27 -5.47
N ARG A 48 13.68 21.96 -4.29
CA ARG A 48 13.37 22.98 -3.29
C ARG A 48 14.62 23.48 -2.58
N ILE A 49 14.90 24.76 -2.73
CA ILE A 49 16.03 25.42 -2.05
C ILE A 49 15.56 26.08 -0.74
N GLN A 50 16.24 25.78 0.35
CA GLN A 50 16.14 26.47 1.64
C GLN A 50 17.54 26.58 2.28
N PHE A 51 17.80 27.66 2.98
CA PHE A 51 19.12 27.90 3.61
C PHE A 51 20.29 27.82 2.61
N GLY A 52 20.05 28.26 1.36
CA GLY A 52 21.07 28.31 0.30
C GLY A 52 21.39 26.99 -0.38
N ARG A 53 20.65 25.90 -0.11
CA ARG A 53 20.90 24.59 -0.72
C ARG A 53 19.60 23.76 -0.85
N PRO A 54 19.59 22.71 -1.70
CA PRO A 54 18.44 21.80 -1.80
C PRO A 54 18.10 21.18 -0.45
N ILE A 55 16.80 21.07 -0.14
CA ILE A 55 16.36 20.48 1.15
C ILE A 55 16.78 19.02 1.31
N GLY A 56 16.92 18.27 0.23
CA GLY A 56 17.42 16.90 0.22
C GLY A 56 18.89 16.76 0.66
N SER A 57 19.64 17.87 0.77
CA SER A 57 20.98 17.87 1.34
C SER A 57 21.00 17.74 2.87
N PHE A 58 19.87 18.02 3.54
CA PHE A 58 19.74 17.86 4.99
C PHE A 58 19.43 16.42 5.37
N GLN A 59 20.11 15.91 6.40
CA GLN A 59 19.95 14.50 6.82
C GLN A 59 18.50 14.15 7.15
N ALA A 60 17.75 15.03 7.80
CA ALA A 60 16.36 14.80 8.16
C ALA A 60 15.47 14.44 6.94
N ILE A 61 15.66 15.14 5.81
CA ILE A 61 14.92 14.88 4.57
C ILE A 61 15.49 13.67 3.84
N LYS A 62 16.81 13.58 3.76
CA LYS A 62 17.50 12.49 3.06
C LYS A 62 17.16 11.13 3.65
N HIS A 63 17.15 11.01 4.99
CA HIS A 63 16.83 9.75 5.66
C HIS A 63 15.37 9.37 5.48
N LYS A 64 14.43 10.33 5.57
CA LYS A 64 13.02 10.07 5.25
C LYS A 64 12.84 9.48 3.84
N CYS A 65 13.50 10.05 2.83
CA CYS A 65 13.45 9.51 1.48
C CYS A 65 14.07 8.10 1.38
N ALA A 66 15.12 7.83 2.14
CA ALA A 66 15.76 6.50 2.18
C ALA A 66 14.84 5.46 2.86
N ASP A 67 14.21 5.82 3.98
CA ASP A 67 13.26 4.95 4.69
C ASP A 67 12.03 4.66 3.81
N MET A 68 11.47 5.68 3.16
CA MET A 68 10.39 5.50 2.18
C MET A 68 10.79 4.55 1.06
N LEU A 69 12.01 4.66 0.52
CA LEU A 69 12.50 3.76 -0.54
C LEU A 69 12.54 2.31 -0.06
N LEU A 70 13.08 2.07 1.13
CA LEU A 70 13.17 0.73 1.71
C LEU A 70 11.78 0.09 1.87
N GLU A 71 10.82 0.85 2.40
CA GLU A 71 9.44 0.38 2.58
C GLU A 71 8.74 0.10 1.25
N VAL A 72 8.89 1.00 0.27
CA VAL A 72 8.26 0.86 -1.05
C VAL A 72 8.83 -0.35 -1.81
N GLU A 73 10.15 -0.56 -1.78
CA GLU A 73 10.76 -1.73 -2.45
C GLU A 73 10.38 -3.05 -1.76
N SER A 74 10.27 -3.05 -0.44
CA SER A 74 9.77 -4.22 0.30
C SER A 74 8.30 -4.50 -0.03
N ALA A 75 7.46 -3.45 -0.11
CA ALA A 75 6.06 -3.56 -0.49
C ALA A 75 5.90 -4.09 -1.93
N LYS A 76 6.75 -3.65 -2.87
CA LYS A 76 6.78 -4.20 -4.24
C LYS A 76 7.03 -5.70 -4.24
N SER A 77 8.00 -6.17 -3.46
CA SER A 77 8.32 -7.59 -3.36
C SER A 77 7.12 -8.40 -2.85
N ALA A 78 6.45 -7.91 -1.81
CA ALA A 78 5.26 -8.56 -1.26
C ALA A 78 4.08 -8.57 -2.25
N ALA A 79 3.83 -7.44 -2.93
CA ALA A 79 2.75 -7.35 -3.91
C ALA A 79 3.01 -8.22 -5.15
N TYR A 80 4.24 -8.25 -5.67
CA TYR A 80 4.59 -9.08 -6.83
C TYR A 80 4.49 -10.56 -6.51
N TYR A 81 4.92 -10.97 -5.32
CA TYR A 81 4.73 -12.34 -4.88
C TYR A 81 3.24 -12.69 -4.74
N GLY A 82 2.45 -11.79 -4.15
CA GLY A 82 0.99 -11.97 -4.07
C GLY A 82 0.33 -12.08 -5.44
N MET A 83 0.73 -11.25 -6.41
CA MET A 83 0.21 -11.33 -7.79
C MET A 83 0.58 -12.65 -8.46
N TRP A 84 1.80 -13.15 -8.23
CA TRP A 84 2.21 -14.46 -8.73
C TRP A 84 1.38 -15.58 -8.09
N CYS A 85 1.19 -15.57 -6.77
CA CYS A 85 0.33 -16.53 -6.09
C CYS A 85 -1.12 -16.50 -6.63
N ALA A 86 -1.64 -15.31 -6.94
CA ALA A 86 -2.97 -15.13 -7.50
C ALA A 86 -3.07 -15.66 -8.95
N ALA A 87 -2.02 -15.46 -9.76
CA ALA A 87 -2.00 -15.95 -11.13
C ALA A 87 -1.95 -17.48 -11.20
N GLU A 88 -1.17 -18.12 -10.34
CA GLU A 88 -1.02 -19.57 -10.25
C GLU A 88 -2.12 -20.24 -9.39
N MET A 89 -2.92 -19.45 -8.67
CA MET A 89 -3.92 -19.96 -7.71
C MET A 89 -3.33 -20.99 -6.74
N ASN A 90 -2.11 -20.73 -6.26
CA ASN A 90 -1.39 -21.67 -5.40
C ASN A 90 -1.88 -21.66 -3.94
N ASP A 91 -1.46 -22.64 -3.16
CA ASP A 91 -1.93 -22.84 -1.78
C ASP A 91 -1.49 -21.72 -0.81
N GLU A 92 -0.48 -20.93 -1.17
CA GLU A 92 0.01 -19.81 -0.37
C GLU A 92 -0.80 -18.53 -0.55
N LEU A 93 -1.68 -18.46 -1.58
CA LEU A 93 -2.42 -17.25 -1.93
C LEU A 93 -3.10 -16.61 -0.72
N ALA A 94 -3.77 -17.38 0.10
CA ALA A 94 -4.51 -16.85 1.24
C ALA A 94 -3.59 -16.12 2.23
N SER A 95 -2.49 -16.74 2.65
CA SER A 95 -1.53 -16.17 3.60
C SER A 95 -0.80 -14.97 3.00
N VAL A 96 -0.36 -15.09 1.75
CA VAL A 96 0.37 -14.02 1.05
C VAL A 96 -0.53 -12.82 0.75
N ALA A 97 -1.82 -13.01 0.45
CA ALA A 97 -2.78 -11.94 0.29
C ALA A 97 -2.91 -11.08 1.55
N SER A 98 -3.01 -11.73 2.73
CA SER A 98 -3.05 -11.03 4.02
C SER A 98 -1.75 -10.29 4.32
N LEU A 99 -0.59 -10.93 4.07
CA LEU A 99 0.72 -10.33 4.26
C LEU A 99 0.89 -9.08 3.36
N ALA A 100 0.63 -9.23 2.07
CA ALA A 100 0.79 -8.14 1.10
C ALA A 100 -0.16 -6.98 1.42
N LYS A 101 -1.43 -7.26 1.71
CA LYS A 101 -2.41 -6.21 2.04
C LYS A 101 -2.04 -5.43 3.29
N ALA A 102 -1.60 -6.12 4.37
CA ALA A 102 -1.17 -5.46 5.59
C ALA A 102 0.03 -4.55 5.34
N TYR A 103 1.09 -5.08 4.74
CA TYR A 103 2.34 -4.36 4.56
C TYR A 103 2.23 -3.22 3.53
N CYS A 104 1.62 -3.47 2.36
CA CYS A 104 1.47 -2.43 1.33
C CYS A 104 0.58 -1.27 1.78
N SER A 105 -0.45 -1.54 2.60
CA SER A 105 -1.30 -0.49 3.17
C SER A 105 -0.50 0.46 4.06
N GLU A 106 0.33 -0.05 4.96
CA GLU A 106 1.14 0.76 5.86
C GLU A 106 2.24 1.52 5.11
N ALA A 107 2.95 0.82 4.22
CA ALA A 107 3.99 1.44 3.41
C ALA A 107 3.45 2.60 2.55
N TYR A 108 2.28 2.42 1.93
CA TYR A 108 1.67 3.50 1.14
C TYR A 108 1.20 4.66 2.01
N PHE A 109 0.55 4.38 3.14
CA PHE A 109 0.09 5.43 4.04
C PHE A 109 1.26 6.23 4.61
N HIS A 110 2.33 5.55 5.07
CA HIS A 110 3.52 6.20 5.58
C HIS A 110 4.23 7.03 4.51
N ALA A 111 4.46 6.46 3.32
CA ALA A 111 5.07 7.20 2.21
C ALA A 111 4.24 8.43 1.80
N ALA A 112 2.91 8.32 1.76
CA ALA A 112 2.04 9.45 1.45
C ALA A 112 2.07 10.54 2.53
N ALA A 113 2.14 10.17 3.82
CA ALA A 113 2.28 11.09 4.94
C ALA A 113 3.62 11.85 4.88
N GLU A 114 4.73 11.12 4.67
CA GLU A 114 6.05 11.71 4.56
C GLU A 114 6.20 12.60 3.32
N ASN A 115 5.57 12.24 2.20
CA ASN A 115 5.51 13.09 1.03
C ASN A 115 4.84 14.45 1.34
N ILE A 116 3.72 14.48 2.06
CA ILE A 116 3.09 15.73 2.52
C ILE A 116 4.05 16.50 3.43
N GLN A 117 4.69 15.81 4.39
CA GLN A 117 5.61 16.44 5.34
C GLN A 117 6.82 17.08 4.63
N ILE A 118 7.39 16.41 3.62
CA ILE A 118 8.53 16.90 2.84
C ILE A 118 8.13 18.14 2.01
N HIS A 119 6.92 18.15 1.44
CA HIS A 119 6.40 19.32 0.71
C HIS A 119 6.03 20.48 1.64
N GLY A 120 5.75 20.21 2.93
CA GLY A 120 5.33 21.21 3.88
C GLY A 120 3.97 21.83 3.52
N GLY A 121 3.81 23.14 3.70
CA GLY A 121 2.53 23.82 3.51
C GLY A 121 1.85 23.56 2.16
N ILE A 122 2.59 23.50 1.06
CA ILE A 122 2.01 23.23 -0.27
C ILE A 122 1.41 21.83 -0.39
N GLY A 123 1.94 20.84 0.34
CA GLY A 123 1.43 19.48 0.34
C GLY A 123 -0.01 19.35 0.85
N PHE A 124 -0.50 20.33 1.62
CA PHE A 124 -1.87 20.39 2.14
C PHE A 124 -2.82 21.21 1.27
N THR A 125 -2.32 21.91 0.27
CA THR A 125 -3.16 22.77 -0.58
C THR A 125 -3.83 21.95 -1.70
N TRP A 126 -4.91 22.50 -2.25
CA TRP A 126 -5.57 21.92 -3.42
C TRP A 126 -4.76 22.09 -4.72
N GLU A 127 -3.74 22.91 -4.70
CA GLU A 127 -2.86 23.18 -5.84
C GLU A 127 -1.85 22.03 -6.09
N HIS A 128 -1.58 21.23 -5.05
CA HIS A 128 -0.61 20.14 -5.14
C HIS A 128 -1.30 18.76 -4.97
N PRO A 129 -0.97 17.74 -5.80
CA PRO A 129 -1.66 16.44 -5.77
C PRO A 129 -1.34 15.55 -4.56
N ALA A 130 -0.39 15.91 -3.70
CA ALA A 130 0.03 15.07 -2.56
C ALA A 130 -1.15 14.63 -1.67
N HIS A 131 -2.11 15.55 -1.41
CA HIS A 131 -3.29 15.24 -0.59
C HIS A 131 -4.21 14.18 -1.20
N LEU A 132 -4.23 14.04 -2.55
CA LEU A 132 -5.04 13.02 -3.22
C LEU A 132 -4.47 11.63 -2.93
N TYR A 133 -3.16 11.48 -3.01
CA TYR A 133 -2.47 10.23 -2.66
C TYR A 133 -2.66 9.86 -1.19
N PHE A 134 -2.55 10.83 -0.29
CA PHE A 134 -2.79 10.60 1.13
C PHE A 134 -4.21 10.11 1.43
N LYS A 135 -5.22 10.75 0.83
CA LYS A 135 -6.62 10.32 0.95
C LYS A 135 -6.83 8.94 0.34
N ARG A 136 -6.23 8.66 -0.83
CA ARG A 136 -6.32 7.34 -1.46
C ARG A 136 -5.62 6.27 -0.63
N ALA A 137 -4.45 6.55 -0.07
CA ALA A 137 -3.75 5.65 0.83
C ALA A 137 -4.64 5.25 2.01
N LYS A 138 -5.25 6.24 2.70
CA LYS A 138 -6.15 5.96 3.84
C LYS A 138 -7.41 5.20 3.43
N SER A 139 -8.03 5.55 2.33
CA SER A 139 -9.21 4.86 1.85
C SER A 139 -8.90 3.40 1.46
N SER A 140 -7.78 3.16 0.75
CA SER A 140 -7.37 1.82 0.34
C SER A 140 -6.87 0.95 1.50
N GLU A 141 -6.35 1.56 2.56
CA GLU A 141 -6.00 0.86 3.81
C GLU A 141 -7.20 0.15 4.43
N LEU A 142 -8.38 0.82 4.41
CA LEU A 142 -9.60 0.31 5.05
C LEU A 142 -10.40 -0.68 4.17
N ILE A 143 -10.27 -0.58 2.84
CA ILE A 143 -11.00 -1.46 1.92
C ILE A 143 -10.48 -2.90 2.05
N PHE A 144 -11.41 -3.86 2.17
CA PHE A 144 -11.17 -5.30 2.38
C PHE A 144 -10.48 -5.66 3.70
N GLY A 145 -10.46 -4.77 4.67
CA GLY A 145 -9.83 -4.96 5.97
C GLY A 145 -8.55 -4.13 6.14
N ASP A 146 -8.35 -3.64 7.35
CA ASP A 146 -7.19 -2.85 7.73
C ASP A 146 -5.95 -3.74 8.00
N PRO A 147 -4.76 -3.16 8.21
CA PRO A 147 -3.55 -3.93 8.51
C PRO A 147 -3.66 -4.81 9.75
N THR A 148 -4.39 -4.39 10.78
CA THR A 148 -4.59 -5.18 12.01
C THR A 148 -5.43 -6.42 11.73
N TYR A 149 -6.53 -6.27 10.99
CA TYR A 149 -7.36 -7.38 10.54
C TYR A 149 -6.55 -8.39 9.72
N HIS A 150 -5.76 -7.93 8.75
CA HIS A 150 -4.97 -8.81 7.91
C HIS A 150 -3.82 -9.51 8.66
N ARG A 151 -3.24 -8.89 9.69
CA ARG A 151 -2.26 -9.56 10.55
C ARG A 151 -2.88 -10.68 11.37
N GLU A 152 -4.05 -10.43 11.96
CA GLU A 152 -4.79 -11.48 12.67
C GLU A 152 -5.16 -12.63 11.73
N LEU A 153 -5.66 -12.31 10.55
CA LEU A 153 -6.00 -13.31 9.54
C LEU A 153 -4.77 -14.10 9.06
N LEU A 154 -3.62 -13.45 8.91
CA LEU A 154 -2.36 -14.10 8.58
C LEU A 154 -1.93 -15.06 9.68
N ALA A 155 -1.97 -14.63 10.95
CA ALA A 155 -1.62 -15.47 12.10
C ALA A 155 -2.45 -16.76 12.12
N GLN A 156 -3.78 -16.64 11.95
CA GLN A 156 -4.68 -17.80 11.86
C GLN A 156 -4.32 -18.73 10.68
N ARG A 157 -3.99 -18.16 9.51
CA ARG A 157 -3.67 -18.92 8.29
C ARG A 157 -2.34 -19.67 8.36
N ILE A 158 -1.40 -19.21 9.18
CA ILE A 158 -0.11 -19.88 9.41
C ILE A 158 -0.10 -20.73 10.69
N GLY A 159 -1.22 -20.81 11.40
CA GLY A 159 -1.42 -21.70 12.56
C GLY A 159 -0.93 -21.16 13.90
N ILE A 160 -0.92 -19.84 14.07
CA ILE A 160 -0.59 -19.19 15.35
C ILE A 160 -1.84 -18.58 15.98
#